data_d7a5d5a4978d59189d71df2a572d1afe
#
_entry.id   d7a5d5a4978d59189d71df2a572d1afe
#
_cell.length_a   1.000
_cell.length_b   1.000
_cell.length_c   1.000
_cell.angle_alpha   90.00
_cell.angle_beta   90.00
_cell.angle_gamma   90.00
#
_symmetry.space_group_name_H-M   'P 1'
#
loop_
_entity.id
_entity.type
_entity.pdbx_description
1 polymer ?
#
loop_
_entity_poly.entity_id
_entity_poly.type
_entity_poly.pdbx_seq_one_letter_code
_entity_poly.pdbx_strand_id
1 'polypeptide(L)'
;MAKNTKPALDPVRAKAAQMRQAQERADRRVRIIVIACVAAIVLAVVGAVGAVIWNQQAQINAARNVDPSEVLGSYADGRPIILNGNGIVAEADPNLPTLTEYFDYSCHACADLDVAMGQDLTTWASQGHYNLEIQPVITVNMDYLKPAAGASLVVAQKAPDKWIEFHHALLAYFRTQFQASNGTVVQNLDASWKQVKEIAAEVGVPASVINTFPVNAVESYLETSTNAWRDAGYSGRESGLGTPELVKNRSTVIPLGGQLGALRQSIMQEYGITDSASQSSGQDGASDAAEPSQSGDAESQSSGTTSSSD
;
A
#
# COMPACT_ATOMS: atom_id res chain seq x y z
N MET A 1 82.06 -38.72 49.15
CA MET A 1 81.26 -38.87 47.88
C MET A 1 79.86 -39.22 48.29
N ALA A 2 78.93 -38.29 48.36
CA ALA A 2 77.49 -38.50 48.62
C ALA A 2 76.78 -38.73 47.32
N LYS A 3 76.26 -39.94 47.12
CA LYS A 3 75.39 -40.26 45.98
C LYS A 3 73.99 -39.59 46.17
N ASN A 4 73.71 -38.63 45.39
CA ASN A 4 72.40 -37.96 45.32
C ASN A 4 71.39 -38.90 44.62
N THR A 5 70.65 -39.70 45.37
CA THR A 5 69.59 -40.58 44.86
C THR A 5 68.31 -39.76 44.76
N LYS A 6 67.95 -39.39 43.55
CA LYS A 6 66.61 -38.78 43.27
C LYS A 6 65.54 -39.76 43.73
N PRO A 7 64.54 -39.33 44.53
CA PRO A 7 63.47 -40.21 44.96
C PRO A 7 62.64 -40.62 43.71
N ALA A 8 62.42 -41.93 43.56
CA ALA A 8 61.55 -42.48 42.53
C ALA A 8 60.17 -41.97 42.79
N LEU A 9 59.62 -41.31 41.78
CA LEU A 9 58.24 -40.81 41.82
C LEU A 9 57.29 -42.00 42.02
N ASP A 10 56.48 -41.91 43.08
CA ASP A 10 55.44 -42.87 43.42
C ASP A 10 54.60 -43.19 42.15
N PRO A 11 54.44 -44.44 41.71
CA PRO A 11 53.78 -44.87 40.49
C PRO A 11 52.35 -44.36 40.40
N VAL A 12 51.69 -44.11 41.55
CA VAL A 12 50.36 -43.52 41.63
C VAL A 12 50.35 -42.03 41.16
N ARG A 13 51.40 -41.28 41.59
CA ARG A 13 51.57 -39.88 41.18
C ARG A 13 51.91 -39.72 39.69
N ALA A 14 52.69 -40.63 39.14
CA ALA A 14 53.05 -40.68 37.75
C ALA A 14 51.81 -40.97 36.87
N LYS A 15 50.94 -41.90 37.26
CA LYS A 15 49.70 -42.24 36.61
C LYS A 15 48.68 -41.12 36.69
N ALA A 16 48.57 -40.43 37.83
CA ALA A 16 47.71 -39.25 37.99
C ALA A 16 48.15 -38.07 37.10
N ALA A 17 49.46 -37.83 36.96
CA ALA A 17 50.01 -36.81 36.07
C ALA A 17 49.74 -37.13 34.59
N GLN A 18 49.85 -38.40 34.17
CA GLN A 18 49.50 -38.82 32.78
C GLN A 18 48.04 -38.66 32.50
N MET A 19 47.13 -38.99 33.44
CA MET A 19 45.69 -38.78 33.26
C MET A 19 45.30 -37.30 33.12
N ARG A 20 45.90 -36.41 33.95
CA ARG A 20 45.69 -34.95 33.83
C ARG A 20 46.18 -34.43 32.50
N GLN A 21 47.39 -34.85 32.04
CA GLN A 21 47.85 -34.44 30.70
C GLN A 21 46.98 -34.96 29.56
N ALA A 22 46.42 -36.17 29.68
CA ALA A 22 45.47 -36.69 28.70
C ALA A 22 44.16 -35.91 28.70
N GLN A 23 43.64 -35.55 29.88
CA GLN A 23 42.44 -34.68 29.99
C GLN A 23 42.68 -33.28 29.42
N GLU A 24 43.80 -32.63 29.77
CA GLU A 24 44.14 -31.31 29.22
C GLU A 24 44.24 -31.30 27.69
N ARG A 25 44.79 -32.39 27.11
CA ARG A 25 44.85 -32.55 25.65
C ARG A 25 43.46 -32.78 25.02
N ALA A 26 42.58 -33.54 25.68
CA ALA A 26 41.22 -33.76 25.27
C ALA A 26 40.39 -32.47 25.34
N ASP A 27 40.47 -31.73 26.44
CA ASP A 27 39.79 -30.46 26.66
C ASP A 27 40.23 -29.39 25.64
N ARG A 28 41.55 -29.37 25.34
CA ARG A 28 42.06 -28.46 24.30
C ARG A 28 41.54 -28.81 22.93
N ARG A 29 41.43 -30.09 22.57
CA ARG A 29 40.86 -30.55 21.30
C ARG A 29 39.37 -30.20 21.21
N VAL A 30 38.59 -30.47 22.26
CA VAL A 30 37.17 -30.13 22.33
C VAL A 30 36.98 -28.63 22.18
N ARG A 31 37.75 -27.80 22.87
CA ARG A 31 37.69 -26.34 22.77
C ARG A 31 37.99 -25.85 21.34
N ILE A 32 39.01 -26.41 20.68
CA ILE A 32 39.35 -26.07 19.30
C ILE A 32 38.21 -26.46 18.35
N ILE A 33 37.64 -27.66 18.53
CA ILE A 33 36.52 -28.12 17.70
C ILE A 33 35.29 -27.23 17.89
N VAL A 34 34.95 -26.87 19.14
CA VAL A 34 33.82 -25.98 19.43
C VAL A 34 34.03 -24.59 18.80
N ILE A 35 35.23 -24.02 18.94
CA ILE A 35 35.55 -22.72 18.33
C ILE A 35 35.47 -22.82 16.79
N ALA A 36 35.97 -23.88 16.19
CA ALA A 36 35.91 -24.09 14.73
C ALA A 36 34.47 -24.25 14.26
N CYS A 37 33.60 -24.98 14.97
CA CYS A 37 32.20 -25.13 14.65
C CYS A 37 31.44 -23.79 14.74
N VAL A 38 31.67 -23.02 15.81
CA VAL A 38 31.06 -21.71 15.99
C VAL A 38 31.50 -20.74 14.87
N ALA A 39 32.81 -20.73 14.57
CA ALA A 39 33.33 -19.91 13.46
C ALA A 39 32.74 -20.31 12.12
N ALA A 40 32.57 -21.60 11.84
CA ALA A 40 31.94 -22.09 10.61
C ALA A 40 30.46 -21.65 10.48
N ILE A 41 29.70 -21.73 11.60
CA ILE A 41 28.30 -21.27 11.65
C ILE A 41 28.21 -19.75 11.41
N VAL A 42 29.07 -18.96 12.06
CA VAL A 42 29.09 -17.49 11.86
C VAL A 42 29.42 -17.14 10.42
N LEU A 43 30.42 -17.80 9.82
CA LEU A 43 30.77 -17.58 8.41
C LEU A 43 29.63 -17.99 7.46
N ALA A 44 28.93 -19.08 7.74
CA ALA A 44 27.78 -19.50 6.96
C ALA A 44 26.63 -18.47 7.02
N VAL A 45 26.34 -17.94 8.22
CA VAL A 45 25.32 -16.90 8.41
C VAL A 45 25.71 -15.59 7.69
N VAL A 46 26.95 -15.14 7.87
CA VAL A 46 27.47 -13.93 7.21
C VAL A 46 27.46 -14.09 5.68
N GLY A 47 27.85 -15.26 5.19
CA GLY A 47 27.81 -15.58 3.76
C GLY A 47 26.38 -15.60 3.20
N ALA A 48 25.41 -16.19 3.92
CA ALA A 48 24.01 -16.21 3.52
C ALA A 48 23.41 -14.80 3.50
N VAL A 49 23.65 -13.99 4.54
CA VAL A 49 23.19 -12.60 4.59
C VAL A 49 23.82 -11.77 3.47
N GLY A 50 25.13 -11.92 3.24
CA GLY A 50 25.83 -11.26 2.13
C GLY A 50 25.25 -11.62 0.76
N ALA A 51 24.92 -12.88 0.52
CA ALA A 51 24.31 -13.34 -0.72
C ALA A 51 22.90 -12.76 -0.92
N VAL A 52 22.08 -12.67 0.14
CA VAL A 52 20.75 -12.05 0.08
C VAL A 52 20.86 -10.57 -0.26
N ILE A 53 21.73 -9.83 0.43
CA ILE A 53 21.96 -8.39 0.16
C ILE A 53 22.44 -8.18 -1.29
N TRP A 54 23.38 -8.97 -1.74
CA TRP A 54 23.90 -8.90 -3.12
C TRP A 54 22.80 -9.14 -4.15
N ASN A 55 21.99 -10.17 -3.95
CA ASN A 55 20.87 -10.49 -4.86
C ASN A 55 19.81 -9.38 -4.89
N GLN A 56 19.46 -8.82 -3.72
CA GLN A 56 18.54 -7.69 -3.64
C GLN A 56 19.09 -6.45 -4.38
N GLN A 57 20.37 -6.13 -4.21
CA GLN A 57 20.99 -5.00 -4.89
C GLN A 57 21.04 -5.21 -6.41
N ALA A 58 21.30 -6.43 -6.87
CA ALA A 58 21.27 -6.77 -8.29
C ALA A 58 19.87 -6.58 -8.89
N GLN A 59 18.82 -6.98 -8.18
CA GLN A 59 17.42 -6.78 -8.61
C GLN A 59 17.06 -5.29 -8.70
N ILE A 60 17.42 -4.49 -7.71
CA ILE A 60 17.19 -3.04 -7.70
C ILE A 60 17.91 -2.39 -8.89
N ASN A 61 19.18 -2.73 -9.11
CA ASN A 61 19.96 -2.17 -10.22
C ASN A 61 19.38 -2.57 -11.59
N ALA A 62 18.90 -3.81 -11.73
CA ALA A 62 18.21 -4.24 -12.94
C ALA A 62 16.91 -3.43 -13.17
N ALA A 63 16.10 -3.24 -12.12
CA ALA A 63 14.85 -2.49 -12.19
C ALA A 63 15.03 -0.97 -12.39
N ARG A 64 16.21 -0.43 -12.12
CA ARG A 64 16.57 0.97 -12.43
C ARG A 64 16.98 1.18 -13.88
N ASN A 65 17.56 0.16 -14.52
CA ASN A 65 18.13 0.25 -15.87
C ASN A 65 17.20 -0.34 -16.93
N VAL A 66 15.88 -0.26 -16.72
CA VAL A 66 14.88 -0.69 -17.70
C VAL A 66 14.53 0.45 -18.65
N ASP A 67 14.22 0.11 -19.91
CA ASP A 67 13.71 1.08 -20.87
C ASP A 67 12.25 1.45 -20.50
N PRO A 68 11.94 2.73 -20.25
CA PRO A 68 10.58 3.16 -19.92
C PRO A 68 9.55 2.75 -20.95
N SER A 69 9.86 2.82 -22.25
CA SER A 69 8.90 2.49 -23.32
C SER A 69 8.58 0.99 -23.35
N GLU A 70 9.56 0.13 -23.02
CA GLU A 70 9.37 -1.33 -22.96
C GLU A 70 8.51 -1.73 -21.76
N VAL A 71 8.73 -1.08 -20.59
CA VAL A 71 8.05 -1.43 -19.35
C VAL A 71 6.67 -0.82 -19.27
N LEU A 72 6.52 0.47 -19.62
CA LEU A 72 5.26 1.21 -19.55
C LEU A 72 4.37 1.01 -20.78
N GLY A 73 4.93 0.52 -21.89
CA GLY A 73 4.18 0.22 -23.11
C GLY A 73 3.33 1.41 -23.58
N SER A 74 2.01 1.20 -23.70
CA SER A 74 1.08 2.25 -24.15
C SER A 74 1.00 3.46 -23.22
N TYR A 75 1.45 3.35 -21.99
CA TYR A 75 1.45 4.47 -21.04
C TYR A 75 2.70 5.36 -21.14
N ALA A 76 3.71 4.99 -21.92
CA ALA A 76 4.96 5.75 -22.03
C ALA A 76 4.77 7.21 -22.52
N ASP A 77 3.66 7.51 -23.19
CA ASP A 77 3.31 8.84 -23.70
C ASP A 77 2.59 9.76 -22.67
N GLY A 78 2.41 9.31 -21.42
CA GLY A 78 1.80 10.12 -20.37
C GLY A 78 0.28 10.02 -20.27
N ARG A 79 -0.36 9.06 -20.99
CA ARG A 79 -1.82 8.88 -20.93
C ARG A 79 -2.33 8.33 -19.60
N PRO A 80 -3.61 8.62 -19.21
CA PRO A 80 -4.22 8.08 -18.00
C PRO A 80 -4.47 6.57 -18.09
N ILE A 81 -4.66 5.93 -16.94
CA ILE A 81 -5.32 4.65 -16.82
C ILE A 81 -6.83 4.92 -16.93
N ILE A 82 -7.54 4.20 -17.81
CA ILE A 82 -8.97 4.41 -18.05
C ILE A 82 -9.74 3.18 -17.59
N LEU A 83 -10.67 3.39 -16.66
CA LEU A 83 -11.58 2.38 -16.13
C LEU A 83 -13.01 2.72 -16.56
N ASN A 84 -13.75 1.75 -17.07
CA ASN A 84 -15.20 1.85 -17.33
C ASN A 84 -15.89 0.49 -17.20
N GLY A 85 -17.13 0.36 -17.65
CA GLY A 85 -17.89 -0.89 -17.58
C GLY A 85 -17.26 -2.11 -18.25
N ASN A 86 -16.21 -1.91 -19.07
CA ASN A 86 -15.42 -2.98 -19.68
C ASN A 86 -14.10 -3.28 -18.94
N GLY A 87 -13.91 -2.70 -17.76
CA GLY A 87 -12.65 -2.80 -16.98
C GLY A 87 -11.65 -1.74 -17.42
N ILE A 88 -10.35 -2.05 -17.28
CA ILE A 88 -9.26 -1.19 -17.77
C ILE A 88 -9.21 -1.28 -19.30
N VAL A 89 -9.33 -0.14 -19.95
CA VAL A 89 -9.40 -0.02 -21.42
C VAL A 89 -8.30 0.92 -21.95
N ALA A 90 -7.95 0.74 -23.23
CA ALA A 90 -6.96 1.59 -23.90
C ALA A 90 -7.53 2.97 -24.31
N GLU A 91 -8.81 3.03 -24.61
CA GLU A 91 -9.52 4.22 -25.08
C GLU A 91 -10.81 4.40 -24.30
N ALA A 92 -11.16 5.65 -24.00
CA ALA A 92 -12.43 6.01 -23.37
C ALA A 92 -13.61 5.71 -24.31
N ASP A 93 -14.73 5.23 -23.78
CA ASP A 93 -15.97 5.11 -24.56
C ASP A 93 -16.50 6.51 -24.89
N PRO A 94 -16.61 6.90 -26.17
CA PRO A 94 -17.06 8.22 -26.57
C PRO A 94 -18.52 8.52 -26.21
N ASN A 95 -19.32 7.51 -25.88
CA ASN A 95 -20.70 7.63 -25.46
C ASN A 95 -20.88 7.89 -23.96
N LEU A 96 -19.81 7.74 -23.17
CA LEU A 96 -19.83 7.99 -21.74
C LEU A 96 -19.18 9.33 -21.41
N PRO A 97 -19.71 10.06 -20.41
CA PRO A 97 -18.99 11.19 -19.85
C PRO A 97 -17.68 10.74 -19.22
N THR A 98 -16.77 11.68 -18.93
CA THR A 98 -15.47 11.38 -18.35
C THR A 98 -15.32 12.07 -17.01
N LEU A 99 -14.80 11.35 -16.01
CA LEU A 99 -14.28 11.88 -14.77
C LEU A 99 -12.77 11.61 -14.74
N THR A 100 -11.97 12.68 -14.69
CA THR A 100 -10.51 12.54 -14.57
C THR A 100 -10.09 12.89 -13.15
N GLU A 101 -9.30 12.02 -12.51
CA GLU A 101 -8.67 12.28 -11.23
C GLU A 101 -7.17 12.47 -11.43
N TYR A 102 -6.69 13.70 -11.12
CA TYR A 102 -5.27 13.99 -11.01
C TYR A 102 -4.83 13.82 -9.56
N PHE A 103 -3.82 13.01 -9.35
CA PHE A 103 -3.37 12.66 -8.01
C PHE A 103 -1.87 12.33 -7.95
N ASP A 104 -1.33 12.30 -6.74
CA ASP A 104 0.04 11.90 -6.45
C ASP A 104 0.00 10.77 -5.39
N TYR A 105 0.61 9.64 -5.65
CA TYR A 105 0.65 8.51 -4.69
C TYR A 105 1.32 8.87 -3.36
N SER A 106 2.05 9.98 -3.30
CA SER A 106 2.68 10.49 -2.09
C SER A 106 1.95 11.72 -1.50
N CYS A 107 0.74 12.01 -1.96
CA CYS A 107 -0.10 13.08 -1.44
C CYS A 107 -1.10 12.53 -0.40
N HIS A 108 -1.06 13.04 0.84
CA HIS A 108 -1.96 12.58 1.90
C HIS A 108 -3.43 12.89 1.61
N ALA A 109 -3.73 14.06 1.00
CA ALA A 109 -5.10 14.41 0.65
C ALA A 109 -5.67 13.50 -0.45
N CYS A 110 -4.82 13.01 -1.38
CA CYS A 110 -5.21 12.01 -2.37
C CYS A 110 -5.53 10.68 -1.69
N ALA A 111 -4.68 10.25 -0.77
CA ALA A 111 -4.90 9.01 -0.02
C ALA A 111 -6.14 9.10 0.90
N ASP A 112 -6.43 10.26 1.48
CA ASP A 112 -7.65 10.49 2.26
C ASP A 112 -8.90 10.46 1.37
N LEU A 113 -8.85 11.05 0.18
CA LEU A 113 -9.96 11.01 -0.80
C LEU A 113 -10.22 9.56 -1.25
N ASP A 114 -9.18 8.84 -1.60
CA ASP A 114 -9.29 7.44 -2.06
C ASP A 114 -9.93 6.55 -0.98
N VAL A 115 -9.45 6.63 0.26
CA VAL A 115 -10.03 5.85 1.37
C VAL A 115 -11.50 6.21 1.63
N ALA A 116 -11.90 7.46 1.39
CA ALA A 116 -13.26 7.91 1.62
C ALA A 116 -14.22 7.67 0.45
N MET A 117 -13.73 7.72 -0.79
CA MET A 117 -14.56 7.71 -2.00
C MET A 117 -14.03 6.84 -3.14
N GLY A 118 -12.78 6.38 -3.08
CA GLY A 118 -12.16 5.66 -4.18
C GLY A 118 -12.95 4.41 -4.60
N GLN A 119 -13.49 3.67 -3.61
CA GLN A 119 -14.36 2.51 -3.89
C GLN A 119 -15.64 2.92 -4.63
N ASP A 120 -16.27 4.04 -4.27
CA ASP A 120 -17.45 4.55 -4.98
C ASP A 120 -17.09 4.94 -6.40
N LEU A 121 -16.01 5.72 -6.60
CA LEU A 121 -15.57 6.18 -7.92
C LEU A 121 -15.28 5.01 -8.88
N THR A 122 -14.52 4.01 -8.40
CA THR A 122 -14.19 2.83 -9.22
C THR A 122 -15.40 1.92 -9.45
N THR A 123 -16.30 1.80 -8.49
CA THR A 123 -17.54 1.03 -8.64
C THR A 123 -18.46 1.66 -9.68
N TRP A 124 -18.71 2.97 -9.62
CA TRP A 124 -19.57 3.67 -10.59
C TRP A 124 -18.99 3.63 -12.00
N ALA A 125 -17.68 3.76 -12.15
CA ALA A 125 -17.01 3.56 -13.44
C ALA A 125 -17.19 2.14 -13.97
N SER A 126 -16.98 1.13 -13.12
CA SER A 126 -17.16 -0.29 -13.47
C SER A 126 -18.62 -0.63 -13.79
N GLN A 127 -19.59 0.12 -13.29
CA GLN A 127 -21.00 0.04 -13.65
C GLN A 127 -21.33 0.77 -14.96
N GLY A 128 -20.37 1.47 -15.56
CA GLY A 128 -20.52 2.14 -16.83
C GLY A 128 -21.18 3.52 -16.76
N HIS A 129 -21.16 4.17 -15.59
CA HIS A 129 -21.71 5.53 -15.47
C HIS A 129 -20.83 6.58 -16.16
N TYR A 130 -19.50 6.35 -16.19
CA TYR A 130 -18.52 7.23 -16.84
C TYR A 130 -17.22 6.49 -17.14
N ASN A 131 -16.36 7.10 -17.95
CA ASN A 131 -14.96 6.74 -18.03
C ASN A 131 -14.24 7.40 -16.85
N LEU A 132 -13.63 6.62 -15.96
CA LEU A 132 -12.75 7.14 -14.92
C LEU A 132 -11.32 7.13 -15.43
N GLU A 133 -10.74 8.32 -15.57
CA GLU A 133 -9.34 8.50 -15.92
C GLU A 133 -8.52 8.75 -14.65
N ILE A 134 -7.63 7.85 -14.33
CA ILE A 134 -6.71 7.96 -13.19
C ILE A 134 -5.35 8.41 -13.72
N GLN A 135 -4.98 9.66 -13.39
CA GLN A 135 -3.81 10.33 -13.94
C GLN A 135 -2.81 10.70 -12.85
N PRO A 136 -1.76 9.89 -12.64
CA PRO A 136 -0.66 10.26 -11.75
C PRO A 136 0.08 11.50 -12.23
N VAL A 137 0.30 12.45 -11.33
CA VAL A 137 1.06 13.70 -11.54
C VAL A 137 2.00 13.96 -10.37
N ILE A 138 2.92 14.92 -10.52
CA ILE A 138 3.87 15.32 -9.49
C ILE A 138 3.34 16.55 -8.75
N THR A 139 3.10 16.42 -7.44
CA THR A 139 2.79 17.54 -6.54
C THR A 139 3.62 17.51 -5.28
N VAL A 140 3.67 16.42 -4.55
CA VAL A 140 4.47 16.23 -3.33
C VAL A 140 5.83 15.61 -3.65
N ASN A 141 5.87 14.64 -4.55
CA ASN A 141 7.09 14.03 -5.09
C ASN A 141 7.99 13.35 -4.04
N MET A 142 7.40 12.65 -3.07
CA MET A 142 8.21 11.76 -2.21
C MET A 142 8.72 10.56 -3.03
N ASP A 143 9.77 9.91 -2.54
CA ASP A 143 10.38 8.74 -3.18
C ASP A 143 9.39 7.59 -3.44
N TYR A 144 8.29 7.53 -2.70
CA TYR A 144 7.21 6.56 -2.89
C TYR A 144 6.44 6.73 -4.21
N LEU A 145 6.33 7.97 -4.73
CA LEU A 145 5.56 8.25 -5.95
C LEU A 145 6.03 7.42 -7.14
N LYS A 146 7.33 7.38 -7.40
CA LYS A 146 7.88 6.75 -8.61
C LYS A 146 7.62 5.24 -8.68
N PRO A 147 8.00 4.44 -7.67
CA PRO A 147 7.72 3.01 -7.71
C PRO A 147 6.21 2.70 -7.65
N ALA A 148 5.40 3.48 -6.93
CA ALA A 148 3.96 3.27 -6.87
C ALA A 148 3.29 3.55 -8.23
N ALA A 149 3.58 4.69 -8.86
CA ALA A 149 3.05 5.04 -10.17
C ALA A 149 3.53 4.06 -11.25
N GLY A 150 4.84 3.74 -11.27
CA GLY A 150 5.40 2.79 -12.25
C GLY A 150 4.78 1.40 -12.14
N ALA A 151 4.64 0.88 -10.93
CA ALA A 151 3.99 -0.41 -10.69
C ALA A 151 2.50 -0.39 -11.05
N SER A 152 1.78 0.70 -10.73
CA SER A 152 0.36 0.85 -11.08
C SER A 152 0.14 0.78 -12.59
N LEU A 153 0.95 1.48 -13.40
CA LEU A 153 0.89 1.42 -14.86
C LEU A 153 1.19 0.01 -15.40
N VAL A 154 2.17 -0.68 -14.82
CA VAL A 154 2.50 -2.07 -15.18
C VAL A 154 1.35 -3.02 -14.85
N VAL A 155 0.71 -2.88 -13.68
CA VAL A 155 -0.43 -3.70 -13.29
C VAL A 155 -1.64 -3.42 -14.19
N ALA A 156 -1.94 -2.16 -14.49
CA ALA A 156 -3.00 -1.79 -15.42
C ALA A 156 -2.83 -2.44 -16.81
N GLN A 157 -1.58 -2.60 -17.26
CA GLN A 157 -1.25 -3.20 -18.55
C GLN A 157 -1.25 -4.74 -18.52
N LYS A 158 -0.66 -5.36 -17.46
CA LYS A 158 -0.32 -6.79 -17.45
C LYS A 158 -1.20 -7.64 -16.54
N ALA A 159 -1.94 -7.03 -15.61
CA ALA A 159 -2.87 -7.68 -14.71
C ALA A 159 -4.05 -6.74 -14.36
N PRO A 160 -4.81 -6.28 -15.38
CA PRO A 160 -5.84 -5.25 -15.22
C PRO A 160 -6.95 -5.62 -14.22
N ASP A 161 -7.23 -6.90 -14.05
CA ASP A 161 -8.16 -7.45 -13.06
C ASP A 161 -7.73 -7.21 -11.60
N LYS A 162 -6.45 -6.93 -11.37
CA LYS A 162 -5.88 -6.64 -10.05
C LYS A 162 -5.67 -5.15 -9.79
N TRP A 163 -5.88 -4.32 -10.82
CA TRP A 163 -5.47 -2.93 -10.74
C TRP A 163 -6.24 -2.14 -9.69
N ILE A 164 -7.56 -2.29 -9.58
CA ILE A 164 -8.39 -1.53 -8.63
C ILE A 164 -7.94 -1.80 -7.19
N GLU A 165 -7.84 -3.08 -6.79
CA GLU A 165 -7.36 -3.46 -5.47
C GLU A 165 -5.95 -2.94 -5.19
N PHE A 166 -5.07 -3.04 -6.18
CA PHE A 166 -3.69 -2.59 -6.05
C PHE A 166 -3.60 -1.07 -5.91
N HIS A 167 -4.35 -0.31 -6.70
CA HIS A 167 -4.40 1.15 -6.64
C HIS A 167 -4.81 1.63 -5.24
N HIS A 168 -5.93 1.13 -4.72
CA HIS A 168 -6.41 1.47 -3.38
C HIS A 168 -5.43 1.05 -2.27
N ALA A 169 -4.81 -0.13 -2.39
CA ALA A 169 -3.84 -0.60 -1.40
C ALA A 169 -2.59 0.29 -1.35
N LEU A 170 -2.11 0.81 -2.48
CA LEU A 170 -1.00 1.75 -2.52
C LEU A 170 -1.30 3.05 -1.77
N LEU A 171 -2.49 3.64 -1.98
CA LEU A 171 -2.91 4.88 -1.32
C LEU A 171 -3.21 4.65 0.16
N ALA A 172 -3.86 3.55 0.53
CA ALA A 172 -4.12 3.17 1.92
C ALA A 172 -2.81 2.96 2.71
N TYR A 173 -1.80 2.31 2.10
CA TYR A 173 -0.48 2.18 2.71
C TYR A 173 0.15 3.55 2.96
N PHE A 174 0.20 4.42 1.94
CA PHE A 174 0.78 5.76 2.09
C PHE A 174 0.07 6.56 3.20
N ARG A 175 -1.27 6.53 3.23
CA ARG A 175 -2.07 7.18 4.28
C ARG A 175 -1.66 6.71 5.68
N THR A 176 -1.50 5.40 5.86
CA THR A 176 -1.10 4.82 7.15
C THR A 176 0.28 5.31 7.58
N GLN A 177 1.26 5.36 6.67
CA GLN A 177 2.60 5.87 6.96
C GLN A 177 2.58 7.36 7.29
N PHE A 178 1.80 8.15 6.55
CA PHE A 178 1.65 9.59 6.79
C PHE A 178 1.03 9.87 8.17
N GLN A 179 -0.08 9.19 8.52
CA GLN A 179 -0.75 9.34 9.82
C GLN A 179 0.15 8.92 10.99
N ALA A 180 0.95 7.89 10.81
CA ALA A 180 1.95 7.45 11.79
C ALA A 180 3.19 8.35 11.85
N SER A 181 3.30 9.38 11.00
CA SER A 181 4.51 10.20 10.83
C SER A 181 5.76 9.36 10.54
N ASN A 182 5.58 8.25 9.81
CA ASN A 182 6.64 7.29 9.50
C ASN A 182 7.15 7.48 8.07
N GLY A 183 8.23 8.26 7.90
CA GLY A 183 8.86 8.48 6.61
C GLY A 183 9.87 7.42 6.18
N THR A 184 10.18 6.43 7.01
CA THR A 184 11.30 5.50 6.80
C THR A 184 11.26 4.79 5.43
N VAL A 185 10.09 4.36 4.99
CA VAL A 185 9.89 3.71 3.69
C VAL A 185 9.61 4.74 2.61
N VAL A 186 8.61 5.62 2.83
CA VAL A 186 8.08 6.51 1.78
C VAL A 186 9.03 7.61 1.35
N GLN A 187 10.08 7.88 2.12
CA GLN A 187 11.18 8.81 1.82
C GLN A 187 12.46 8.08 1.37
N ASN A 188 12.36 6.81 0.98
CA ASN A 188 13.49 6.03 0.48
C ASN A 188 13.05 5.23 -0.74
N LEU A 189 13.65 5.52 -1.89
CA LEU A 189 13.26 4.96 -3.18
C LEU A 189 13.32 3.42 -3.23
N ASP A 190 14.40 2.84 -2.70
CA ASP A 190 14.59 1.38 -2.73
C ASP A 190 13.67 0.66 -1.75
N ALA A 191 13.44 1.27 -0.57
CA ALA A 191 12.48 0.75 0.41
C ALA A 191 11.04 0.87 -0.12
N SER A 192 10.68 1.98 -0.76
CA SER A 192 9.39 2.18 -1.42
C SER A 192 9.15 1.14 -2.51
N TRP A 193 10.15 0.89 -3.37
CA TRP A 193 10.02 -0.11 -4.42
C TRP A 193 9.80 -1.54 -3.87
N LYS A 194 10.50 -1.92 -2.81
CA LYS A 194 10.29 -3.20 -2.13
C LYS A 194 8.89 -3.30 -1.55
N GLN A 195 8.44 -2.25 -0.86
CA GLN A 195 7.12 -2.20 -0.25
C GLN A 195 5.99 -2.27 -1.29
N VAL A 196 6.13 -1.60 -2.41
CA VAL A 196 5.17 -1.68 -3.52
C VAL A 196 5.05 -3.10 -4.07
N LYS A 197 6.15 -3.85 -4.14
CA LYS A 197 6.13 -5.27 -4.53
C LYS A 197 5.41 -6.15 -3.49
N GLU A 198 5.59 -5.87 -2.21
CA GLU A 198 4.90 -6.57 -1.12
C GLU A 198 3.40 -6.31 -1.18
N ILE A 199 2.97 -5.06 -1.33
CA ILE A 199 1.56 -4.69 -1.52
C ILE A 199 0.95 -5.40 -2.73
N ALA A 200 1.66 -5.43 -3.86
CA ALA A 200 1.20 -6.12 -5.06
C ALA A 200 1.01 -7.64 -4.83
N ALA A 201 1.91 -8.27 -4.09
CA ALA A 201 1.80 -9.69 -3.73
C ALA A 201 0.61 -9.96 -2.81
N GLU A 202 0.36 -9.08 -1.85
CA GLU A 202 -0.76 -9.16 -0.89
C GLU A 202 -2.12 -9.11 -1.60
N VAL A 203 -2.28 -8.27 -2.63
CA VAL A 203 -3.52 -8.19 -3.44
C VAL A 203 -3.57 -9.21 -4.57
N GLY A 204 -2.58 -10.11 -4.66
CA GLY A 204 -2.58 -11.22 -5.60
C GLY A 204 -2.19 -10.88 -7.03
N VAL A 205 -1.38 -9.83 -7.25
CA VAL A 205 -0.73 -9.58 -8.54
C VAL A 205 0.23 -10.73 -8.85
N PRO A 206 0.22 -11.31 -10.06
CA PRO A 206 1.11 -12.41 -10.40
C PRO A 206 2.60 -12.06 -10.22
N ALA A 207 3.38 -12.98 -9.65
CA ALA A 207 4.81 -12.76 -9.41
C ALA A 207 5.60 -12.44 -10.69
N SER A 208 5.19 -12.96 -11.84
CA SER A 208 5.77 -12.63 -13.15
C SER A 208 5.60 -11.15 -13.52
N VAL A 209 4.48 -10.52 -13.10
CA VAL A 209 4.21 -9.10 -13.29
C VAL A 209 5.01 -8.28 -12.27
N ILE A 210 4.95 -8.64 -10.97
CA ILE A 210 5.69 -7.97 -9.88
C ILE A 210 7.19 -7.87 -10.19
N ASN A 211 7.77 -8.90 -10.78
CA ASN A 211 9.19 -8.93 -11.12
C ASN A 211 9.58 -7.97 -12.26
N THR A 212 8.60 -7.38 -12.96
CA THR A 212 8.84 -6.36 -13.99
C THR A 212 8.66 -4.92 -13.49
N PHE A 213 8.36 -4.71 -12.21
CA PHE A 213 8.16 -3.37 -11.66
C PHE A 213 9.44 -2.54 -11.74
N PRO A 214 9.40 -1.35 -12.36
CA PRO A 214 10.54 -0.46 -12.42
C PRO A 214 10.73 0.28 -11.09
N VAL A 215 11.95 0.78 -10.85
CA VAL A 215 12.21 1.67 -9.71
C VAL A 215 11.82 3.10 -10.05
N ASN A 216 12.29 3.62 -11.20
CA ASN A 216 12.17 5.03 -11.58
C ASN A 216 11.87 5.27 -13.07
N ALA A 217 11.58 4.24 -13.85
CA ALA A 217 11.31 4.39 -15.30
C ALA A 217 10.06 5.25 -15.62
N VAL A 218 9.27 5.58 -14.60
CA VAL A 218 8.06 6.40 -14.72
C VAL A 218 8.33 7.93 -14.75
N GLU A 219 9.59 8.38 -14.62
CA GLU A 219 9.92 9.81 -14.51
C GLU A 219 9.42 10.62 -15.71
N SER A 220 9.73 10.19 -16.93
CA SER A 220 9.29 10.88 -18.15
C SER A 220 7.76 10.87 -18.31
N TYR A 221 7.10 9.78 -17.89
CA TYR A 221 5.65 9.71 -17.82
C TYR A 221 5.08 10.77 -16.88
N LEU A 222 5.58 10.82 -15.64
CA LEU A 222 5.12 11.77 -14.63
C LEU A 222 5.38 13.23 -15.03
N GLU A 223 6.51 13.52 -15.66
CA GLU A 223 6.79 14.84 -16.20
C GLU A 223 5.83 15.22 -17.32
N THR A 224 5.57 14.33 -18.27
CA THR A 224 4.65 14.54 -19.38
C THR A 224 3.22 14.76 -18.89
N SER A 225 2.73 13.88 -18.01
CA SER A 225 1.37 13.99 -17.45
C SER A 225 1.21 15.26 -16.60
N THR A 226 2.22 15.61 -15.79
CA THR A 226 2.21 16.81 -14.96
C THR A 226 2.21 18.09 -15.80
N ASN A 227 2.99 18.15 -16.87
CA ASN A 227 3.01 19.30 -17.76
C ASN A 227 1.68 19.46 -18.49
N ALA A 228 1.12 18.35 -19.02
CA ALA A 228 -0.19 18.37 -19.66
C ALA A 228 -1.31 18.85 -18.71
N TRP A 229 -1.30 18.36 -17.46
CA TRP A 229 -2.23 18.78 -16.41
C TRP A 229 -2.07 20.26 -16.03
N ARG A 230 -0.83 20.74 -15.90
CA ARG A 230 -0.54 22.13 -15.58
C ARG A 230 -0.98 23.08 -16.66
N ASP A 231 -0.75 22.71 -17.92
CA ASP A 231 -1.06 23.52 -19.09
C ASP A 231 -2.55 23.46 -19.48
N ALA A 232 -3.30 22.50 -18.91
CA ALA A 232 -4.73 22.38 -19.14
C ALA A 232 -5.50 23.56 -18.52
N GLY A 233 -6.17 24.34 -19.36
CA GLY A 233 -6.96 25.52 -18.97
C GLY A 233 -8.36 25.15 -18.47
N TYR A 234 -8.48 24.28 -17.46
CA TYR A 234 -9.78 23.86 -16.93
C TYR A 234 -10.53 25.01 -16.27
N SER A 235 -11.82 25.14 -16.60
CA SER A 235 -12.70 26.09 -15.92
C SER A 235 -12.94 25.67 -14.47
N GLY A 236 -13.13 26.64 -13.58
CA GLY A 236 -13.32 26.37 -12.14
C GLY A 236 -12.05 26.10 -11.34
N ARG A 237 -10.85 26.18 -11.95
CA ARG A 237 -9.58 26.09 -11.25
C ARG A 237 -9.22 27.44 -10.60
N GLU A 238 -9.83 27.75 -9.45
CA GLU A 238 -9.69 29.05 -8.80
C GLU A 238 -8.50 29.14 -7.85
N SER A 239 -8.09 28.02 -7.24
CA SER A 239 -7.11 27.98 -6.14
C SER A 239 -5.70 27.57 -6.57
N GLY A 240 -5.43 27.53 -7.87
CA GLY A 240 -4.14 27.04 -8.38
C GLY A 240 -4.08 25.53 -8.51
N LEU A 241 -2.89 25.00 -8.80
CA LEU A 241 -2.65 23.57 -9.00
C LEU A 241 -2.46 22.85 -7.66
N GLY A 242 -3.20 21.78 -7.45
CA GLY A 242 -3.08 20.92 -6.28
C GLY A 242 -3.76 19.57 -6.51
N THR A 243 -3.37 18.56 -5.76
CA THR A 243 -3.97 17.22 -5.82
C THR A 243 -4.59 16.85 -4.47
N PRO A 244 -5.69 16.06 -4.47
CA PRO A 244 -6.39 15.56 -5.65
C PRO A 244 -7.14 16.67 -6.41
N GLU A 245 -7.28 16.53 -7.74
CA GLU A 245 -8.14 17.38 -8.56
C GLU A 245 -9.06 16.50 -9.42
N LEU A 246 -10.37 16.68 -9.28
CA LEU A 246 -11.36 15.99 -10.08
C LEU A 246 -11.83 16.89 -11.22
N VAL A 247 -11.80 16.38 -12.45
CA VAL A 247 -12.16 17.15 -13.66
C VAL A 247 -13.23 16.41 -14.45
N LYS A 248 -14.36 17.08 -14.65
CA LYS A 248 -15.46 16.62 -15.49
C LYS A 248 -15.17 16.86 -16.96
N ASN A 249 -15.37 15.84 -17.77
CA ASN A 249 -15.30 15.91 -19.24
C ASN A 249 -14.05 16.62 -19.76
N ARG A 250 -12.93 16.46 -19.06
CA ARG A 250 -11.64 17.09 -19.38
C ARG A 250 -11.72 18.61 -19.57
N SER A 251 -12.64 19.29 -18.87
CA SER A 251 -12.91 20.71 -19.07
C SER A 251 -13.16 21.51 -17.81
N THR A 252 -13.79 20.95 -16.80
CA THR A 252 -14.27 21.69 -15.63
C THR A 252 -13.87 20.99 -14.34
N VAL A 253 -13.23 21.71 -13.45
CA VAL A 253 -12.86 21.20 -12.11
C VAL A 253 -14.12 21.06 -11.26
N ILE A 254 -14.27 19.91 -10.61
CA ILE A 254 -15.29 19.66 -9.61
C ILE A 254 -14.72 20.11 -8.25
N PRO A 255 -15.35 21.12 -7.58
CA PRO A 255 -14.88 21.56 -6.27
C PRO A 255 -14.96 20.41 -5.25
N LEU A 256 -13.86 20.15 -4.56
CA LEU A 256 -13.82 19.06 -3.57
C LEU A 256 -14.62 19.38 -2.30
N GLY A 257 -14.96 20.64 -2.06
CA GLY A 257 -15.81 21.11 -0.98
C GLY A 257 -15.37 20.66 0.43
N GLY A 258 -15.85 21.29 1.49
CA GLY A 258 -15.42 20.98 2.86
C GLY A 258 -15.98 19.69 3.46
N GLN A 259 -16.89 18.97 2.80
CA GLN A 259 -17.48 17.72 3.28
C GLN A 259 -17.56 16.65 2.18
N LEU A 260 -16.98 15.49 2.45
CA LEU A 260 -16.95 14.34 1.51
C LEU A 260 -18.35 13.87 1.08
N GLY A 261 -19.34 13.93 1.98
CA GLY A 261 -20.73 13.61 1.65
C GLY A 261 -21.34 14.52 0.57
N ALA A 262 -20.99 15.81 0.60
CA ALA A 262 -21.43 16.75 -0.43
C ALA A 262 -20.77 16.49 -1.78
N LEU A 263 -19.47 16.15 -1.77
CA LEU A 263 -18.74 15.77 -2.98
C LEU A 263 -19.33 14.49 -3.59
N ARG A 264 -19.62 13.47 -2.78
CA ARG A 264 -20.27 12.23 -3.23
C ARG A 264 -21.60 12.52 -3.92
N GLN A 265 -22.47 13.31 -3.28
CA GLN A 265 -23.76 13.70 -3.86
C GLN A 265 -23.61 14.52 -5.16
N SER A 266 -22.63 15.43 -5.21
CA SER A 266 -22.35 16.21 -6.41
C SER A 266 -21.96 15.32 -7.60
N ILE A 267 -21.07 14.33 -7.37
CA ILE A 267 -20.67 13.37 -8.43
C ILE A 267 -21.86 12.52 -8.84
N MET A 268 -22.63 12.00 -7.90
CA MET A 268 -23.82 11.20 -8.21
C MET A 268 -24.83 11.98 -9.07
N GLN A 269 -25.11 13.22 -8.69
CA GLN A 269 -26.02 14.09 -9.45
C GLN A 269 -25.48 14.39 -10.84
N GLU A 270 -24.18 14.67 -10.95
CA GLU A 270 -23.52 15.03 -12.19
C GLU A 270 -23.55 13.90 -13.22
N TYR A 271 -23.39 12.66 -12.77
CA TYR A 271 -23.33 11.47 -13.61
C TYR A 271 -24.61 10.63 -13.60
N GLY A 272 -25.71 11.16 -13.02
CA GLY A 272 -27.02 10.50 -13.01
C GLY A 272 -27.03 9.17 -12.23
N ILE A 273 -26.20 9.09 -11.17
CA ILE A 273 -26.08 7.88 -10.35
C ILE A 273 -27.16 7.91 -9.25
N THR A 274 -27.96 6.85 -9.16
CA THR A 274 -28.98 6.71 -8.11
C THR A 274 -28.52 5.67 -7.07
N ASP A 275 -28.59 6.04 -5.78
CA ASP A 275 -28.34 5.07 -4.69
C ASP A 275 -29.46 4.03 -4.67
N SER A 276 -29.16 2.82 -5.06
CA SER A 276 -30.10 1.66 -4.94
C SER A 276 -30.49 1.36 -3.48
N ALA A 277 -29.73 1.86 -2.51
CA ALA A 277 -29.99 1.70 -1.07
C ALA A 277 -31.14 2.59 -0.55
N SER A 278 -31.52 3.66 -1.27
CA SER A 278 -32.61 4.57 -0.86
C SER A 278 -33.99 4.11 -1.31
N GLN A 279 -34.09 3.09 -2.17
CA GLN A 279 -35.37 2.59 -2.69
C GLN A 279 -36.01 1.49 -1.84
N SER A 280 -35.32 0.90 -0.86
CA SER A 280 -35.87 -0.15 -0.01
C SER A 280 -36.55 0.31 1.28
N SER A 281 -36.56 1.62 1.59
CA SER A 281 -37.21 2.17 2.79
C SER A 281 -38.52 2.90 2.53
N GLY A 282 -39.06 2.84 1.31
CA GLY A 282 -40.25 3.58 0.91
C GLY A 282 -41.50 2.77 0.61
N GLN A 283 -41.53 1.46 0.82
CA GLN A 283 -42.68 0.64 0.43
C GLN A 283 -43.08 -0.43 1.45
N ASP A 284 -43.32 0.00 2.70
CA ASP A 284 -44.14 -0.73 3.67
C ASP A 284 -44.88 0.26 4.58
N GLY A 285 -46.08 0.62 4.21
CA GLY A 285 -46.88 1.51 5.05
C GLY A 285 -48.21 1.95 4.43
N ALA A 286 -49.03 1.03 3.91
CA ALA A 286 -50.45 1.29 3.73
C ALA A 286 -51.25 0.01 3.54
N SER A 287 -51.83 -0.50 4.58
CA SER A 287 -53.14 -1.15 4.70
C SER A 287 -53.29 -1.64 6.14
N ASP A 288 -54.15 -1.19 6.83
CA ASP A 288 -55.55 -1.15 6.89
C ASP A 288 -56.00 -1.32 8.33
N ALA A 289 -56.98 -0.60 8.69
CA ALA A 289 -57.64 -0.44 9.96
C ALA A 289 -58.23 -1.76 10.53
N ALA A 290 -58.19 -1.87 11.87
CA ALA A 290 -59.34 -2.29 12.66
C ALA A 290 -59.05 -2.13 14.16
N GLU A 291 -59.65 -1.13 14.79
CA GLU A 291 -60.07 -1.21 16.19
C GLU A 291 -61.19 -2.25 16.33
N PRO A 292 -61.46 -2.91 17.51
CA PRO A 292 -61.93 -2.10 18.65
C PRO A 292 -61.64 -2.67 20.07
N SER A 293 -61.70 -1.74 21.02
CA SER A 293 -62.42 -1.76 22.31
C SER A 293 -61.94 -2.58 23.50
N GLN A 294 -61.69 -1.79 24.55
CA GLN A 294 -62.21 -1.84 25.93
C GLN A 294 -61.60 -2.70 27.02
N SER A 295 -61.38 -1.96 28.04
CA SER A 295 -61.57 -2.18 29.50
C SER A 295 -60.43 -2.90 30.20
N GLY A 296 -59.96 -2.44 31.26
CA GLY A 296 -60.39 -1.90 32.47
C GLY A 296 -59.28 -1.84 33.50
N ASP A 297 -59.33 -0.81 34.24
CA ASP A 297 -59.12 -0.70 35.69
C ASP A 297 -57.80 -1.08 36.36
N ALA A 298 -57.25 -0.06 36.93
CA ALA A 298 -57.15 0.23 38.35
C ALA A 298 -55.75 0.11 38.98
N GLU A 299 -55.43 1.27 39.59
CA GLU A 299 -54.82 1.46 40.92
C GLU A 299 -53.44 0.83 41.17
N SER A 300 -52.51 1.43 41.81
CA SER A 300 -52.47 2.51 42.81
C SER A 300 -51.04 2.77 43.20
N GLN A 301 -50.70 4.02 43.44
CA GLN A 301 -49.84 4.55 44.53
C GLN A 301 -48.46 3.89 44.73
N SER A 302 -47.39 4.59 45.01
CA SER A 302 -47.17 5.74 45.88
C SER A 302 -45.69 6.07 45.94
N SER A 303 -45.39 7.33 45.92
CA SER A 303 -44.41 8.02 46.78
C SER A 303 -43.00 7.41 46.87
N GLY A 304 -41.98 8.18 46.81
CA GLY A 304 -41.54 9.38 47.31
C GLY A 304 -40.03 9.57 47.18
N THR A 305 -39.73 10.77 46.93
CA THR A 305 -38.86 11.72 47.65
C THR A 305 -37.37 11.40 47.84
N THR A 306 -36.65 12.38 47.32
CA THR A 306 -35.62 13.25 47.97
C THR A 306 -34.19 12.76 47.88
N SER A 307 -33.43 13.57 47.27
CA SER A 307 -32.52 14.64 47.73
C SER A 307 -31.04 14.23 47.78
N SER A 308 -30.31 15.00 47.05
CA SER A 308 -29.19 15.90 47.37
C SER A 308 -27.81 15.35 47.69
N SER A 309 -26.93 15.96 46.95
CA SER A 309 -25.61 16.51 47.32
C SER A 309 -24.53 15.53 47.82
N ASP A 310 -23.43 15.44 47.15
CA ASP A 310 -22.23 16.27 47.19
C ASP A 310 -21.36 16.04 45.96
#